data_26e2844c394deaf33572c1778cad612c
#
_entry.id   26e2844c394deaf33572c1778cad612c
#
_cell.length_a   1.000
_cell.length_b   1.000
_cell.length_c   1.000
_cell.angle_alpha   90.00
_cell.angle_beta   90.00
_cell.angle_gamma   90.00
#
_symmetry.space_group_name_H-M   'P 1'
#
loop_
_entity.id
_entity.type
_entity.pdbx_description
1 polymer ?
#
loop_
_entity_poly.entity_id
_entity_poly.type
_entity_poly.pdbx_seq_one_letter_code
_entity_poly.pdbx_strand_id
1 'polypeptide(L)'
;MNSNPTLSHALCQTDMELVRALLQEDKPNMESLTVVGRLFSRYAGVAHDSPAAEILEYLHECLRKWDMTRSELNTACFKIWNSGWRPGQLEDELTVGSGAT
;
A
#
# COMPACT_ATOMS: atom_id res chain seq x y z
N MET A 1 -22.73 0.23 16.59
CA MET A 1 -22.26 0.40 16.40
C MET A 1 -21.49 0.90 16.09
N ASN A 2 -21.22 1.23 16.07
CA ASN A 2 -20.55 1.40 15.72
C ASN A 2 -19.49 1.42 15.30
N SER A 3 -19.38 1.35 14.86
CA SER A 3 -18.08 0.78 14.51
C SER A 3 -17.21 1.80 13.79
N ASN A 4 -15.91 1.59 13.78
CA ASN A 4 -14.97 2.47 13.09
C ASN A 4 -15.19 2.37 11.57
N PRO A 5 -15.57 3.48 10.89
CA PRO A 5 -15.83 3.40 9.45
C PRO A 5 -14.64 2.94 8.62
N THR A 6 -13.41 3.26 9.05
CA THR A 6 -12.22 2.87 8.28
C THR A 6 -11.93 1.38 8.37
N LEU A 7 -12.56 0.69 9.32
CA LEU A 7 -12.37 -0.74 9.50
C LEU A 7 -13.67 -1.49 9.29
N SER A 8 -14.55 -0.97 8.46
CA SER A 8 -15.79 -1.66 8.14
C SER A 8 -15.47 -2.97 7.43
N HIS A 9 -16.43 -3.89 7.53
CA HIS A 9 -16.26 -5.21 6.91
C HIS A 9 -16.01 -5.11 5.40
N ALA A 10 -16.77 -4.24 4.72
CA ALA A 10 -16.63 -4.09 3.28
C ALA A 10 -15.25 -3.53 2.92
N LEU A 11 -14.76 -2.57 3.70
CA LEU A 11 -13.45 -2.00 3.45
C LEU A 11 -12.34 -3.05 3.65
N CYS A 12 -12.46 -3.86 4.71
CA CYS A 12 -11.49 -4.91 4.96
C CYS A 12 -11.46 -5.93 3.83
N GLN A 13 -12.61 -6.28 3.30
CA GLN A 13 -12.67 -7.21 2.18
C GLN A 13 -12.00 -6.63 0.94
N THR A 14 -12.27 -5.38 0.65
CA THR A 14 -11.65 -4.71 -0.49
C THR A 14 -10.13 -4.66 -0.33
N ASP A 15 -9.67 -4.30 0.87
CA ASP A 15 -8.24 -4.21 1.12
C ASP A 15 -7.59 -5.59 1.08
N MET A 16 -8.29 -6.62 1.54
CA MET A 16 -7.78 -7.97 1.48
C MET A 16 -7.57 -8.42 0.03
N GLU A 17 -8.54 -8.14 -0.83
CA GLU A 17 -8.41 -8.47 -2.24
C GLU A 17 -7.26 -7.71 -2.89
N LEU A 18 -7.13 -6.45 -2.51
CA LEU A 18 -6.06 -5.60 -3.03
C LEU A 18 -4.69 -6.15 -2.64
N VAL A 19 -4.53 -6.52 -1.38
CA VAL A 19 -3.23 -7.01 -0.92
C VAL A 19 -2.91 -8.38 -1.52
N ARG A 20 -3.93 -9.19 -1.77
CA ARG A 20 -3.70 -10.47 -2.45
C ARG A 20 -3.20 -10.26 -3.88
N ALA A 21 -3.74 -9.24 -4.56
CA ALA A 21 -3.27 -8.90 -5.89
C ALA A 21 -1.82 -8.41 -5.83
N LEU A 22 -1.49 -7.63 -4.82
CA LEU A 22 -0.12 -7.14 -4.65
C LEU A 22 0.86 -8.29 -4.44
N LEU A 23 0.42 -9.34 -3.76
CA LEU A 23 1.28 -10.51 -3.52
C LEU A 23 1.65 -11.24 -4.82
N GLN A 24 0.90 -11.03 -5.88
CA GLN A 24 1.20 -11.66 -7.17
C GLN A 24 2.28 -10.90 -7.94
N GLU A 25 2.62 -9.69 -7.52
CA GLU A 25 3.63 -8.90 -8.22
C GLU A 25 5.03 -9.34 -7.80
N ASP A 26 5.88 -9.60 -8.77
CA ASP A 26 7.26 -10.00 -8.49
C ASP A 26 8.08 -8.83 -8.00
N LYS A 27 7.80 -7.63 -8.53
CA LYS A 27 8.52 -6.42 -8.15
C LYS A 27 7.52 -5.30 -7.95
N PRO A 28 7.78 -4.43 -6.98
CA PRO A 28 6.87 -3.30 -6.75
C PRO A 28 7.08 -2.21 -7.80
N ASN A 29 6.03 -1.44 -8.02
CA ASN A 29 6.11 -0.19 -8.78
C ASN A 29 5.68 0.94 -7.87
N MET A 30 5.63 2.17 -8.40
CA MET A 30 5.28 3.32 -7.58
C MET A 30 3.90 3.18 -6.96
N GLU A 31 2.95 2.66 -7.74
CA GLU A 31 1.60 2.50 -7.21
C GLU A 31 1.55 1.43 -6.12
N SER A 32 2.17 0.27 -6.35
CA SER A 32 2.11 -0.80 -5.35
C SER A 32 2.81 -0.39 -4.06
N LEU A 33 3.94 0.30 -4.15
CA LEU A 33 4.63 0.78 -2.96
C LEU A 33 3.76 1.75 -2.17
N THR A 34 3.10 2.67 -2.86
CA THR A 34 2.24 3.66 -2.22
C THR A 34 1.04 3.00 -1.57
N VAL A 35 0.44 2.02 -2.26
CA VAL A 35 -0.72 1.30 -1.71
C VAL A 35 -0.32 0.54 -0.46
N VAL A 36 0.80 -0.18 -0.50
CA VAL A 36 1.27 -0.94 0.67
C VAL A 36 1.54 -0.01 1.85
N GLY A 37 2.20 1.12 1.58
CA GLY A 37 2.48 2.09 2.64
C GLY A 37 1.20 2.63 3.27
N ARG A 38 0.21 2.92 2.44
CA ARG A 38 -1.06 3.44 2.93
C ARG A 38 -1.81 2.39 3.75
N LEU A 39 -1.78 1.15 3.30
CA LEU A 39 -2.45 0.08 4.03
C LEU A 39 -1.77 -0.19 5.37
N PHE A 40 -0.44 -0.14 5.44
CA PHE A 40 0.24 -0.25 6.71
C PHE A 40 -0.22 0.82 7.69
N SER A 41 -0.36 2.06 7.21
CA SER A 41 -0.83 3.15 8.06
C SER A 41 -2.27 2.92 8.53
N ARG A 42 -3.11 2.44 7.62
CA ARG A 42 -4.52 2.22 7.95
C ARG A 42 -4.70 1.15 9.03
N TYR A 43 -3.89 0.11 8.97
CA TYR A 43 -4.06 -1.03 9.87
C TYR A 43 -3.06 -1.09 11.00
N ALA A 44 -2.29 -0.02 11.21
CA ALA A 44 -1.21 -0.01 12.20
C ALA A 44 -1.70 -0.29 13.64
N GLY A 45 -2.90 0.16 13.97
CA GLY A 45 -3.41 0.00 15.32
C GLY A 45 -4.35 -1.18 15.52
N VAL A 46 -4.40 -2.08 14.55
CA VAL A 46 -5.35 -3.19 14.60
C VAL A 46 -4.89 -4.24 15.61
N ALA A 47 -5.84 -4.74 16.40
CA ALA A 47 -5.54 -5.77 17.41
C ALA A 47 -5.16 -7.08 16.74
N HIS A 48 -4.29 -7.83 17.40
CA HIS A 48 -3.78 -9.09 16.88
C HIS A 48 -4.87 -10.12 16.57
N ASP A 49 -5.94 -10.10 17.33
CA ASP A 49 -7.00 -11.07 17.17
C ASP A 49 -8.11 -10.59 16.26
N SER A 50 -7.93 -9.41 15.66
CA SER A 50 -8.90 -8.87 14.72
C SER A 50 -8.75 -9.55 13.37
N PRO A 51 -9.86 -9.77 12.64
CA PRO A 51 -9.74 -10.27 11.26
C PRO A 51 -8.87 -9.36 10.38
N ALA A 52 -8.87 -8.06 10.67
CA ALA A 52 -8.07 -7.11 9.89
C ALA A 52 -6.57 -7.30 10.11
N ALA A 53 -6.16 -7.99 11.17
CA ALA A 53 -4.75 -8.26 11.41
C ALA A 53 -4.14 -9.11 10.31
N GLU A 54 -4.95 -9.92 9.64
CA GLU A 54 -4.49 -10.74 8.54
C GLU A 54 -3.96 -9.89 7.40
N ILE A 55 -4.54 -8.71 7.21
CA ILE A 55 -4.07 -7.79 6.19
C ILE A 55 -2.63 -7.37 6.47
N LEU A 56 -2.31 -7.07 7.74
CA LEU A 56 -0.94 -6.73 8.10
C LEU A 56 0.02 -7.86 7.80
N GLU A 57 -0.40 -9.10 8.05
CA GLU A 57 0.45 -10.24 7.75
C GLU A 57 0.75 -10.33 6.26
N TYR A 58 -0.26 -10.13 5.42
CA TYR A 58 -0.05 -10.14 3.98
C TYR A 58 0.82 -8.98 3.52
N LEU A 59 0.71 -7.82 4.17
CA LEU A 59 1.57 -6.69 3.83
C LEU A 59 3.03 -7.01 4.13
N HIS A 60 3.29 -7.68 5.26
CA HIS A 60 4.64 -8.11 5.58
C HIS A 60 5.14 -9.16 4.58
N GLU A 61 4.24 -10.01 4.07
CA GLU A 61 4.61 -10.95 3.03
C GLU A 61 5.04 -10.23 1.75
N CYS A 62 4.34 -9.17 1.39
CA CYS A 62 4.72 -8.37 0.24
C CYS A 62 6.14 -7.83 0.40
N LEU A 63 6.45 -7.28 1.57
CA LEU A 63 7.78 -6.76 1.82
C LEU A 63 8.84 -7.85 1.73
N ARG A 64 8.53 -9.02 2.28
CA ARG A 64 9.48 -10.13 2.20
C ARG A 64 9.72 -10.54 0.76
N LYS A 65 8.65 -10.62 -0.02
CA LYS A 65 8.77 -11.00 -1.42
C LYS A 65 9.59 -9.99 -2.21
N TRP A 66 9.46 -8.71 -1.87
CA TRP A 66 10.18 -7.64 -2.56
C TRP A 66 11.53 -7.34 -1.92
N ASP A 67 11.92 -8.12 -0.91
CA ASP A 67 13.20 -7.98 -0.22
C ASP A 67 13.40 -6.56 0.31
N MET A 68 12.45 -6.10 1.08
CA MET A 68 12.35 -4.71 1.49
C MET A 68 11.97 -4.62 2.95
N THR A 69 12.58 -3.69 3.68
CA THR A 69 12.20 -3.43 5.07
C THR A 69 11.11 -2.35 5.12
N ARG A 70 10.48 -2.23 6.29
CA ARG A 70 9.51 -1.14 6.51
C ARG A 70 10.15 0.22 6.33
N SER A 71 11.38 0.36 6.79
CA SER A 71 12.12 1.61 6.66
C SER A 71 12.35 1.94 5.19
N GLU A 72 12.74 0.94 4.41
CA GLU A 72 12.94 1.14 2.98
C GLU A 72 11.65 1.50 2.27
N LEU A 73 10.54 0.86 2.68
CA LEU A 73 9.24 1.20 2.13
C LEU A 73 8.88 2.66 2.42
N ASN A 74 9.08 3.08 3.67
CA ASN A 74 8.76 4.45 4.05
C ASN A 74 9.60 5.45 3.25
N THR A 75 10.88 5.16 3.08
CA THR A 75 11.76 6.02 2.29
C THR A 75 11.31 6.09 0.84
N ALA A 76 10.94 4.95 0.27
CA ALA A 76 10.47 4.90 -1.11
C ALA A 76 9.18 5.70 -1.29
N CYS A 77 8.24 5.54 -0.36
CA CYS A 77 6.98 6.28 -0.41
C CYS A 77 7.21 7.77 -0.30
N PHE A 78 8.14 8.18 0.56
CA PHE A 78 8.47 9.58 0.73
C PHE A 78 9.04 10.16 -0.57
N LYS A 79 9.92 9.42 -1.23
CA LYS A 79 10.49 9.86 -2.49
C LYS A 79 9.43 9.96 -3.58
N ILE A 80 8.53 8.99 -3.63
CA ILE A 80 7.44 9.00 -4.61
C ILE A 80 6.56 10.23 -4.37
N TRP A 81 6.20 10.50 -3.12
CA TRP A 81 5.38 11.64 -2.78
C TRP A 81 6.04 12.94 -3.20
N ASN A 82 7.35 13.06 -2.93
CA ASN A 82 8.09 14.28 -3.26
C ASN A 82 8.28 14.47 -4.76
N SER A 83 8.18 13.39 -5.54
CA SER A 83 8.30 13.50 -7.00
C SER A 83 7.05 14.12 -7.63
N GLY A 84 5.96 14.22 -6.86
CA GLY A 84 4.69 14.71 -7.38
C GLY A 84 3.76 13.64 -7.90
N TRP A 85 4.23 12.42 -7.96
CA TRP A 85 3.40 11.29 -8.41
C TRP A 85 2.34 10.99 -7.34
N ARG A 86 1.14 10.62 -7.79
CA ARG A 86 0.04 10.25 -6.88
C ARG A 86 -0.60 8.95 -7.37
N PRO A 87 -1.20 8.16 -6.45
CA PRO A 87 -1.88 6.92 -6.86
C PRO A 87 -2.94 7.20 -7.91
N GLY A 88 -3.03 6.30 -8.87
CA GLY A 88 -3.95 6.45 -9.98
C GLY A 88 -3.34 7.09 -11.20
N GLN A 89 -2.16 7.70 -11.06
CA GLN A 89 -1.41 8.28 -12.16
C GLN A 89 -0.60 7.19 -12.84
N LEU A 90 -0.58 7.21 -14.17
CA LEU A 90 0.30 6.29 -14.89
C LEU A 90 1.72 6.85 -14.85
N GLU A 91 2.69 5.96 -14.77
CA GLU A 91 4.09 6.40 -14.77
C GLU A 91 4.46 7.12 -16.04
N ASP A 92 3.89 6.66 -17.16
CA ASP A 92 4.11 7.34 -18.44
C ASP A 92 3.58 8.76 -18.41
N GLU A 93 2.41 8.95 -17.80
CA GLU A 93 1.83 10.28 -17.68
C GLU A 93 2.72 11.18 -16.85
N LEU A 94 3.27 10.64 -15.78
CA LEU A 94 4.17 11.41 -14.93
C LEU A 94 5.40 11.84 -15.71
N THR A 95 5.98 10.93 -16.46
CA THR A 95 7.16 11.21 -17.26
C THR A 95 6.88 12.29 -18.29
N VAL A 96 5.77 12.16 -19.00
CA VAL A 96 5.37 13.14 -20.00
C VAL A 96 5.09 14.49 -19.36
N GLY A 97 4.39 14.47 -18.22
CA GLY A 97 4.10 15.71 -17.50
C GLY A 97 5.36 16.42 -17.07
N SER A 98 6.34 15.68 -16.61
CA SER A 98 7.62 16.26 -16.24
C SER A 98 8.31 16.90 -17.43
N GLY A 99 8.26 16.22 -18.56
CA GLY A 99 8.88 16.73 -19.75
C GLY A 99 8.17 17.91 -20.34
N ALA A 100 6.86 17.99 -20.14
CA ALA A 100 6.05 19.06 -20.69
C ALA A 100 6.20 20.38 -19.91
N THR A 101 6.60 20.26 -18.67
CA THR A 101 6.79 21.46 -17.86
C THR A 101 8.21 21.94 -17.94
#